data_a3d2ddf742a6eca69b2f614654479e3f
#
_entry.id   a3d2ddf742a6eca69b2f614654479e3f
#
_cell.length_a   1.000
_cell.length_b   1.000
_cell.length_c   1.000
_cell.angle_alpha   90.00
_cell.angle_beta   90.00
_cell.angle_gamma   90.00
#
_symmetry.space_group_name_H-M   'P 1'
#
loop_
_entity.id
_entity.type
_entity.pdbx_description
1 polymer ?
#
loop_
_entity_poly.entity_id
_entity_poly.type
_entity_poly.pdbx_seq_one_letter_code
_entity_poly.pdbx_strand_id
1 'polypeptide(L)'
;LAEEDGDYTVMIRESSYRGSGNSFYRLHVGSYRRPDVVYPAGGKIGSKTKVRFIERDGSFEEEAQLPAEIDPGYMIYSKSQEPAPSGNPFRLVSFDNALEVEPNDEQAKASPAAGEPIALNGVIEKPGDVDFFKLPLKKGMTLELQAFAQSLGSPLDSVVNVYNEKGGSLSGNDDGGGRRRLDSKFKVAIPADGNYFIRVADHLDRGGPNYVYRLELIAAEPELYFASPQFTVNDTHYRQFIAVPKGGRYATLVNISRVNIGGDFKFDAKGLPQGVKLLTEMAPKDLGNVPLLFEAAADAPLGHQTVPVKLNPVDPNTKITGKLRQEFDIVRNGNVVYYTEIEDKLPVAVIDEAPYSLSIEKPTVPLVANGVLDLKVVAKRKEGFKNAIRVFMIWKSPGVSCLGEQTIAEGQNECVFNLDANAAVTDGKWNYTVMGEVDAGNGRIYNASPFTEVATTTAHLTAPAIPLVAVEQGKESIMVAKLEHLKPFEGKAKAQVLGVPDTIQIEAAEITKETKEVSFKVKTTDKSPVGKQGNLFVRVDVPVTGGTTTHRIALGSTLRIDAPRKAPPPPAAPVVAAAKPKEEPKPAAPAAPKPLSRLEQLRQEAAGGKK
;
A
#
# COMPACT_ATOMS: atom_id res chain seq x y z
N LEU A 1 -26.27 -29.42 -28.19
CA LEU A 1 -27.43 -29.77 -28.97
C LEU A 1 -26.97 -30.30 -30.32
N ALA A 2 -27.57 -31.41 -30.80
CA ALA A 2 -27.50 -31.83 -32.18
C ALA A 2 -28.41 -30.90 -32.99
N GLU A 3 -27.87 -30.17 -33.95
CA GLU A 3 -28.60 -29.18 -34.73
C GLU A 3 -29.29 -29.79 -35.94
N GLU A 4 -28.80 -30.95 -36.39
CA GLU A 4 -29.31 -31.70 -37.53
C GLU A 4 -29.30 -33.21 -37.23
N ASP A 5 -30.08 -33.98 -37.95
CA ASP A 5 -29.98 -35.44 -37.89
C ASP A 5 -28.66 -35.92 -38.50
N GLY A 6 -27.96 -36.78 -37.80
CA GLY A 6 -26.65 -37.28 -38.26
C GLY A 6 -25.84 -38.00 -37.21
N ASP A 7 -24.67 -38.45 -37.63
CA ASP A 7 -23.68 -39.10 -36.74
C ASP A 7 -22.79 -38.05 -36.10
N TYR A 8 -22.72 -38.05 -34.76
CA TYR A 8 -21.91 -37.14 -33.99
C TYR A 8 -20.80 -37.85 -33.25
N THR A 9 -19.59 -37.33 -33.31
CA THR A 9 -18.45 -37.82 -32.54
C THR A 9 -18.23 -36.97 -31.30
N VAL A 10 -18.30 -37.59 -30.11
CA VAL A 10 -17.98 -36.92 -28.84
C VAL A 10 -16.58 -37.27 -28.41
N MET A 11 -15.73 -36.25 -28.27
CA MET A 11 -14.37 -36.42 -27.80
C MET A 11 -14.25 -35.90 -26.36
N ILE A 12 -13.71 -36.73 -25.47
CA ILE A 12 -13.39 -36.34 -24.08
C ILE A 12 -11.89 -36.42 -23.89
N ARG A 13 -11.35 -35.36 -23.34
CA ARG A 13 -9.92 -35.29 -23.00
C ARG A 13 -9.69 -34.45 -21.76
N GLU A 14 -8.59 -34.69 -21.07
CA GLU A 14 -8.09 -33.82 -20.01
C GLU A 14 -7.47 -32.55 -20.65
N SER A 15 -7.70 -31.36 -20.04
CA SER A 15 -7.35 -30.05 -20.62
C SER A 15 -5.85 -29.88 -20.90
N SER A 16 -4.99 -30.48 -20.09
CA SER A 16 -3.52 -30.45 -20.24
C SER A 16 -2.97 -31.64 -21.02
N TYR A 17 -3.83 -32.43 -21.68
CA TYR A 17 -3.47 -33.66 -22.39
C TYR A 17 -2.76 -34.72 -21.52
N ARG A 18 -3.01 -34.69 -20.21
CA ARG A 18 -2.52 -35.67 -19.25
C ARG A 18 -3.67 -36.58 -18.84
N GLY A 19 -3.37 -37.72 -18.34
CA GLY A 19 -4.33 -38.64 -17.79
C GLY A 19 -3.69 -39.56 -16.77
N SER A 20 -4.48 -40.10 -15.85
CA SER A 20 -4.05 -41.10 -14.89
C SER A 20 -5.18 -42.08 -14.63
N GLY A 21 -4.90 -43.20 -13.96
CA GLY A 21 -5.92 -44.17 -13.53
C GLY A 21 -7.00 -43.56 -12.61
N ASN A 22 -6.80 -42.31 -12.11
CA ASN A 22 -7.74 -41.58 -11.26
C ASN A 22 -8.52 -40.48 -12.02
N SER A 23 -8.31 -40.37 -13.35
CA SER A 23 -9.00 -39.37 -14.18
C SER A 23 -10.34 -39.90 -14.66
N PHE A 24 -11.30 -40.00 -13.76
CA PHE A 24 -12.64 -40.50 -14.06
C PHE A 24 -13.54 -39.40 -14.63
N TYR A 25 -14.45 -39.78 -15.51
CA TYR A 25 -15.52 -38.92 -15.99
C TYR A 25 -16.83 -39.70 -16.13
N ARG A 26 -17.94 -38.96 -16.12
CA ARG A 26 -19.27 -39.47 -16.49
C ARG A 26 -19.85 -38.53 -17.54
N LEU A 27 -20.17 -39.04 -18.71
CA LEU A 27 -20.84 -38.31 -19.77
C LEU A 27 -22.32 -38.76 -19.80
N HIS A 28 -23.23 -37.81 -19.78
CA HIS A 28 -24.63 -38.03 -20.03
C HIS A 28 -24.99 -37.56 -21.44
N VAL A 29 -25.62 -38.40 -22.22
CA VAL A 29 -26.12 -38.10 -23.56
C VAL A 29 -27.60 -38.49 -23.59
N GLY A 30 -28.49 -37.58 -23.97
CA GLY A 30 -29.92 -37.82 -23.98
C GLY A 30 -30.69 -36.58 -24.43
N SER A 31 -32.01 -36.73 -24.51
CA SER A 31 -32.97 -35.71 -24.96
C SER A 31 -33.56 -34.87 -23.81
N TYR A 32 -32.84 -34.73 -22.72
CA TYR A 32 -33.23 -33.87 -21.60
C TYR A 32 -32.82 -32.43 -21.80
N ARG A 33 -33.59 -31.47 -21.29
CA ARG A 33 -33.27 -30.05 -21.29
C ARG A 33 -32.40 -29.71 -20.07
N ARG A 34 -31.31 -29.02 -20.29
CA ARG A 34 -30.44 -28.49 -19.22
C ARG A 34 -30.27 -27.01 -19.43
N PRO A 35 -30.86 -26.17 -18.56
CA PRO A 35 -30.62 -24.73 -18.61
C PRO A 35 -29.15 -24.38 -18.42
N ASP A 36 -28.67 -23.35 -19.12
CA ASP A 36 -27.32 -22.89 -19.02
C ASP A 36 -27.06 -22.29 -17.61
N VAL A 37 -27.98 -21.44 -17.16
CA VAL A 37 -27.94 -20.76 -15.86
C VAL A 37 -29.35 -20.55 -15.29
N VAL A 38 -29.41 -20.11 -14.04
CA VAL A 38 -30.68 -19.74 -13.38
C VAL A 38 -30.59 -18.33 -12.78
N TYR A 39 -31.74 -17.62 -12.77
CA TYR A 39 -31.86 -16.28 -12.19
C TYR A 39 -33.07 -16.17 -11.25
N PRO A 40 -32.93 -15.62 -10.01
CA PRO A 40 -31.66 -15.37 -9.34
C PRO A 40 -30.88 -16.67 -9.14
N ALA A 41 -29.55 -16.54 -9.03
CA ALA A 41 -28.66 -17.70 -8.90
C ALA A 41 -28.48 -18.18 -7.44
N GLY A 42 -29.42 -17.82 -6.57
CA GLY A 42 -29.44 -18.19 -5.16
C GLY A 42 -30.63 -17.59 -4.42
N GLY A 43 -30.84 -18.03 -3.18
CA GLY A 43 -31.93 -17.56 -2.34
C GLY A 43 -31.76 -17.86 -0.86
N LYS A 44 -32.68 -17.29 -0.08
CA LYS A 44 -32.72 -17.48 1.37
C LYS A 44 -33.28 -18.87 1.71
N ILE A 45 -32.60 -19.57 2.61
CA ILE A 45 -33.06 -20.88 3.10
C ILE A 45 -34.49 -20.81 3.64
N GLY A 46 -35.26 -21.88 3.41
CA GLY A 46 -36.65 -22.00 3.85
C GLY A 46 -37.64 -21.12 3.09
N SER A 47 -37.19 -20.24 2.19
CA SER A 47 -38.08 -19.36 1.42
C SER A 47 -38.65 -20.04 0.18
N LYS A 48 -39.71 -19.43 -0.39
CA LYS A 48 -40.13 -19.68 -1.74
C LYS A 48 -39.53 -18.63 -2.66
N THR A 49 -38.95 -19.07 -3.76
CA THR A 49 -38.27 -18.21 -4.70
C THR A 49 -38.71 -18.49 -6.12
N LYS A 50 -39.07 -17.45 -6.85
CA LYS A 50 -39.35 -17.56 -8.29
C LYS A 50 -38.01 -17.60 -9.01
N VAL A 51 -37.75 -18.65 -9.78
CA VAL A 51 -36.48 -18.90 -10.47
C VAL A 51 -36.76 -18.99 -11.96
N ARG A 52 -36.05 -18.17 -12.72
CA ARG A 52 -36.03 -18.22 -14.19
C ARG A 52 -34.89 -19.14 -14.61
N PHE A 53 -35.21 -20.20 -15.30
CA PHE A 53 -34.29 -21.12 -15.94
C PHE A 53 -34.02 -20.62 -17.35
N ILE A 54 -32.76 -20.33 -17.65
CA ILE A 54 -32.32 -19.72 -18.90
C ILE A 54 -31.62 -20.75 -19.75
N GLU A 55 -32.08 -20.92 -20.95
CA GLU A 55 -31.58 -21.83 -21.98
C GLU A 55 -31.03 -21.03 -23.16
N ARG A 56 -30.36 -21.70 -24.09
CA ARG A 56 -29.82 -21.07 -25.29
C ARG A 56 -30.88 -20.32 -26.10
N ASP A 57 -32.07 -20.89 -26.19
CA ASP A 57 -33.13 -20.42 -27.10
C ASP A 57 -34.37 -19.88 -26.35
N GLY A 58 -34.23 -19.54 -25.06
CA GLY A 58 -35.30 -18.97 -24.28
C GLY A 58 -35.16 -19.14 -22.77
N SER A 59 -36.26 -18.89 -22.07
CA SER A 59 -36.29 -19.07 -20.61
C SER A 59 -37.70 -19.41 -20.15
N PHE A 60 -37.83 -20.04 -18.98
CA PHE A 60 -39.11 -20.30 -18.31
C PHE A 60 -38.92 -20.10 -16.80
N GLU A 61 -40.03 -19.89 -16.09
CA GLU A 61 -40.00 -19.60 -14.65
C GLU A 61 -40.76 -20.67 -13.86
N GLU A 62 -40.22 -21.00 -12.70
CA GLU A 62 -40.82 -21.88 -11.72
C GLU A 62 -40.72 -21.33 -10.32
N GLU A 63 -41.67 -21.64 -9.46
CA GLU A 63 -41.56 -21.40 -8.02
C GLU A 63 -40.86 -22.58 -7.35
N ALA A 64 -39.74 -22.30 -6.68
CA ALA A 64 -38.97 -23.29 -5.94
C ALA A 64 -39.09 -23.08 -4.42
N GLN A 65 -39.45 -24.14 -3.69
CA GLN A 65 -39.31 -24.17 -2.24
C GLN A 65 -37.85 -24.51 -1.90
N LEU A 66 -37.14 -23.60 -1.27
CA LEU A 66 -35.73 -23.80 -0.93
C LEU A 66 -35.56 -24.61 0.38
N PRO A 67 -34.48 -25.39 0.51
CA PRO A 67 -34.16 -26.12 1.74
C PRO A 67 -34.06 -25.19 2.97
N ALA A 68 -34.33 -25.75 4.14
CA ALA A 68 -34.24 -25.02 5.40
C ALA A 68 -32.77 -24.86 5.93
N GLU A 69 -31.85 -25.62 5.36
CA GLU A 69 -30.45 -25.65 5.78
C GLU A 69 -29.54 -25.18 4.63
N ILE A 70 -28.38 -24.59 4.99
CA ILE A 70 -27.35 -24.18 4.03
C ILE A 70 -26.63 -25.42 3.52
N ASP A 71 -26.67 -25.62 2.21
CA ASP A 71 -25.89 -26.63 1.49
C ASP A 71 -25.03 -25.92 0.41
N PRO A 72 -23.71 -25.87 0.58
CA PRO A 72 -22.81 -25.25 -0.40
C PRO A 72 -22.82 -25.96 -1.78
N GLY A 73 -23.22 -27.22 -1.82
CA GLY A 73 -23.29 -28.03 -3.03
C GLY A 73 -24.69 -28.13 -3.64
N TYR A 74 -25.63 -27.31 -3.16
CA TYR A 74 -27.01 -27.40 -3.61
C TYR A 74 -27.16 -27.13 -5.11
N MET A 75 -27.89 -28.02 -5.77
CA MET A 75 -28.25 -27.93 -7.18
C MET A 75 -29.77 -27.79 -7.31
N ILE A 76 -30.25 -26.85 -8.11
CA ILE A 76 -31.66 -26.70 -8.43
C ILE A 76 -31.98 -27.41 -9.74
N TYR A 77 -33.14 -28.06 -9.76
CA TYR A 77 -33.66 -28.77 -10.92
C TYR A 77 -35.02 -28.19 -11.31
N SER A 78 -35.27 -28.08 -12.61
CA SER A 78 -36.62 -27.81 -13.10
C SER A 78 -37.56 -28.99 -12.76
N LYS A 79 -38.81 -28.69 -12.42
CA LYS A 79 -39.86 -29.67 -12.13
C LYS A 79 -40.84 -29.86 -13.29
N SER A 80 -40.88 -28.87 -14.19
CA SER A 80 -41.80 -28.84 -15.32
C SER A 80 -41.29 -29.57 -16.56
N GLN A 81 -40.05 -30.03 -16.55
CA GLN A 81 -39.37 -30.72 -17.65
C GLN A 81 -38.77 -32.04 -17.15
N GLU A 82 -38.42 -32.95 -18.04
CA GLU A 82 -37.55 -34.06 -17.67
C GLU A 82 -36.24 -33.53 -17.13
N PRO A 83 -35.91 -33.78 -15.85
CA PRO A 83 -34.75 -33.18 -15.25
C PRO A 83 -33.46 -33.71 -15.89
N ALA A 84 -32.54 -32.80 -16.22
CA ALA A 84 -31.21 -33.19 -16.60
C ALA A 84 -30.54 -34.00 -15.48
N PRO A 85 -29.60 -34.90 -15.78
CA PRO A 85 -28.88 -35.69 -14.78
C PRO A 85 -28.05 -34.83 -13.81
N SER A 86 -27.81 -33.56 -14.12
CA SER A 86 -27.18 -32.57 -13.25
C SER A 86 -28.02 -31.30 -13.19
N GLY A 87 -28.25 -30.79 -11.99
CA GLY A 87 -28.92 -29.50 -11.79
C GLY A 87 -28.03 -28.30 -12.08
N ASN A 88 -28.61 -27.12 -11.95
CA ASN A 88 -27.87 -25.86 -11.99
C ASN A 88 -27.35 -25.53 -10.58
N PRO A 89 -26.10 -25.09 -10.42
CA PRO A 89 -25.60 -24.61 -9.14
C PRO A 89 -26.47 -23.46 -8.61
N PHE A 90 -26.80 -23.49 -7.31
CA PHE A 90 -27.69 -22.51 -6.69
C PHE A 90 -27.23 -22.20 -5.26
N ARG A 91 -27.02 -20.95 -4.95
CA ARG A 91 -26.50 -20.52 -3.64
C ARG A 91 -27.62 -20.47 -2.59
N LEU A 92 -27.45 -21.16 -1.47
CA LEU A 92 -28.31 -21.07 -0.30
C LEU A 92 -27.65 -20.23 0.79
N VAL A 93 -28.33 -19.18 1.25
CA VAL A 93 -27.86 -18.27 2.29
C VAL A 93 -28.94 -17.96 3.31
N SER A 94 -28.61 -17.35 4.45
CA SER A 94 -29.55 -16.97 5.50
C SER A 94 -30.14 -15.56 5.34
N PHE A 95 -29.72 -14.80 4.34
CA PHE A 95 -30.14 -13.41 4.09
C PHE A 95 -30.89 -13.25 2.77
N ASP A 96 -31.46 -12.07 2.59
CA ASP A 96 -32.38 -11.79 1.49
C ASP A 96 -31.64 -11.44 0.18
N ASN A 97 -32.35 -11.52 -0.94
CA ASN A 97 -31.92 -11.07 -2.25
C ASN A 97 -32.41 -9.64 -2.51
N ALA A 98 -31.58 -8.85 -3.22
CA ALA A 98 -32.02 -7.72 -4.01
C ALA A 98 -31.83 -8.06 -5.48
N LEU A 99 -32.90 -7.87 -6.27
CA LEU A 99 -32.85 -8.05 -7.71
C LEU A 99 -32.65 -6.69 -8.37
N GLU A 100 -31.96 -6.68 -9.48
CA GLU A 100 -31.81 -5.45 -10.28
C GLU A 100 -33.16 -4.96 -10.80
N VAL A 101 -33.22 -3.68 -11.10
CA VAL A 101 -34.34 -3.00 -11.75
C VAL A 101 -33.78 -2.12 -12.85
N GLU A 102 -34.00 -2.54 -14.07
CA GLU A 102 -33.55 -1.83 -15.26
C GLU A 102 -34.42 -0.59 -15.59
N PRO A 103 -33.83 0.48 -16.18
CA PRO A 103 -32.41 0.63 -16.49
C PRO A 103 -31.60 1.07 -15.27
N ASN A 104 -30.41 0.50 -15.03
CA ASN A 104 -29.54 0.78 -13.89
C ASN A 104 -28.07 1.01 -14.28
N ASP A 105 -27.79 1.33 -15.56
CA ASP A 105 -26.43 1.58 -16.10
C ASP A 105 -25.72 2.79 -15.48
N GLU A 106 -26.40 3.64 -14.72
CA GLU A 106 -25.88 4.86 -14.14
C GLU A 106 -26.10 4.92 -12.62
N GLN A 107 -25.14 5.52 -11.90
CA GLN A 107 -25.26 5.70 -10.44
C GLN A 107 -26.57 6.38 -10.01
N ALA A 108 -27.11 7.29 -10.83
CA ALA A 108 -28.36 7.99 -10.55
C ALA A 108 -29.61 7.09 -10.67
N LYS A 109 -29.50 5.98 -11.40
CA LYS A 109 -30.58 5.01 -11.65
C LYS A 109 -30.36 3.68 -10.91
N ALA A 110 -29.37 3.64 -10.03
CA ALA A 110 -28.95 2.44 -9.33
C ALA A 110 -30.13 1.71 -8.64
N SER A 111 -30.20 0.41 -8.81
CA SER A 111 -31.18 -0.48 -8.17
C SER A 111 -31.06 -0.39 -6.65
N PRO A 112 -32.14 -0.15 -5.91
CA PRO A 112 -32.07 -0.02 -4.45
C PRO A 112 -31.87 -1.39 -3.80
N ALA A 113 -30.99 -1.44 -2.79
CA ALA A 113 -30.82 -2.60 -1.93
C ALA A 113 -30.87 -2.18 -0.46
N ALA A 114 -31.27 -3.10 0.40
CA ALA A 114 -31.12 -2.95 1.85
C ALA A 114 -29.63 -2.96 2.22
N GLY A 115 -29.31 -2.63 3.46
CA GLY A 115 -27.96 -2.81 3.98
C GLY A 115 -27.55 -4.28 4.07
N GLU A 116 -26.29 -4.54 4.38
CA GLU A 116 -25.73 -5.88 4.59
C GLU A 116 -26.38 -6.60 5.80
N PRO A 117 -26.47 -7.94 5.83
CA PRO A 117 -26.08 -8.85 4.74
C PRO A 117 -27.13 -8.89 3.63
N ILE A 118 -26.69 -8.87 2.38
CA ILE A 118 -27.58 -8.89 1.20
C ILE A 118 -26.90 -9.60 0.02
N ALA A 119 -27.69 -10.19 -0.87
CA ALA A 119 -27.22 -10.69 -2.15
C ALA A 119 -27.85 -9.89 -3.30
N LEU A 120 -27.02 -9.19 -4.04
CA LEU A 120 -27.41 -8.49 -5.26
C LEU A 120 -27.40 -9.47 -6.42
N ASN A 121 -28.45 -9.49 -7.22
CA ASN A 121 -28.56 -10.40 -8.36
C ASN A 121 -28.92 -9.60 -9.62
N GLY A 122 -28.21 -9.86 -10.71
CA GLY A 122 -28.42 -9.18 -11.97
C GLY A 122 -28.01 -10.01 -13.18
N VAL A 123 -28.21 -9.42 -14.36
CA VAL A 123 -27.86 -9.98 -15.67
C VAL A 123 -27.23 -8.88 -16.51
N ILE A 124 -26.00 -9.02 -16.90
CA ILE A 124 -25.39 -8.12 -17.88
C ILE A 124 -26.02 -8.43 -19.25
N GLU A 125 -27.10 -7.71 -19.60
CA GLU A 125 -28.04 -8.11 -20.66
C GLU A 125 -27.46 -8.02 -22.08
N LYS A 126 -26.50 -7.11 -22.30
CA LYS A 126 -25.91 -6.80 -23.61
C LYS A 126 -24.45 -6.38 -23.49
N PRO A 127 -23.67 -6.41 -24.57
CA PRO A 127 -22.31 -5.86 -24.56
C PRO A 127 -22.28 -4.39 -24.13
N GLY A 128 -21.37 -4.06 -23.17
CA GLY A 128 -21.22 -2.73 -22.61
C GLY A 128 -22.20 -2.38 -21.49
N ASP A 129 -23.05 -3.31 -21.10
CA ASP A 129 -23.97 -3.17 -19.98
C ASP A 129 -23.26 -3.09 -18.63
N VAL A 130 -23.85 -2.34 -17.70
CA VAL A 130 -23.27 -2.05 -16.39
C VAL A 130 -24.37 -1.89 -15.36
N ASP A 131 -24.35 -2.68 -14.31
CA ASP A 131 -25.35 -2.61 -13.24
C ASP A 131 -24.85 -1.83 -12.04
N PHE A 132 -25.65 -0.87 -11.57
CA PHE A 132 -25.44 -0.19 -10.31
C PHE A 132 -26.48 -0.57 -9.28
N PHE A 133 -26.02 -0.88 -8.07
CA PHE A 133 -26.86 -1.01 -6.87
C PHE A 133 -26.52 0.08 -5.87
N LYS A 134 -27.54 0.59 -5.18
CA LYS A 134 -27.41 1.59 -4.13
C LYS A 134 -27.85 1.01 -2.78
N LEU A 135 -27.00 1.13 -1.75
CA LEU A 135 -27.30 0.66 -0.41
C LEU A 135 -26.72 1.59 0.67
N PRO A 136 -27.40 1.74 1.84
CA PRO A 136 -26.89 2.50 2.96
C PRO A 136 -25.86 1.66 3.75
N LEU A 137 -24.69 2.25 4.04
CA LEU A 137 -23.65 1.61 4.84
C LEU A 137 -23.18 2.56 5.95
N LYS A 138 -22.60 2.02 7.03
CA LYS A 138 -22.15 2.76 8.18
C LYS A 138 -20.63 2.81 8.29
N LYS A 139 -20.13 3.92 8.82
CA LYS A 139 -18.72 4.11 9.12
C LYS A 139 -18.17 2.99 10.01
N GLY A 140 -16.98 2.53 9.67
CA GLY A 140 -16.26 1.52 10.45
C GLY A 140 -16.61 0.08 10.10
N MET A 141 -17.63 -0.16 9.26
CA MET A 141 -17.88 -1.49 8.71
C MET A 141 -16.74 -1.90 7.78
N THR A 142 -16.34 -3.16 7.86
CA THR A 142 -15.56 -3.80 6.80
C THR A 142 -16.43 -4.88 6.20
N LEU A 143 -16.67 -4.80 4.90
CA LEU A 143 -17.50 -5.74 4.15
C LEU A 143 -16.61 -6.68 3.34
N GLU A 144 -17.04 -7.93 3.20
CA GLU A 144 -16.58 -8.85 2.17
C GLU A 144 -17.60 -8.87 1.05
N LEU A 145 -17.13 -8.62 -0.18
CA LEU A 145 -17.90 -8.74 -1.41
C LEU A 145 -17.39 -9.96 -2.17
N GLN A 146 -18.28 -10.85 -2.54
CA GLN A 146 -17.95 -12.02 -3.35
C GLN A 146 -18.97 -12.21 -4.45
N ALA A 147 -18.52 -12.10 -5.69
CA ALA A 147 -19.30 -12.43 -6.86
C ALA A 147 -19.34 -13.95 -7.06
N PHE A 148 -20.43 -14.42 -7.65
CA PHE A 148 -20.66 -15.77 -8.13
C PHE A 148 -21.29 -15.64 -9.52
N ALA A 149 -20.54 -15.96 -10.55
CA ALA A 149 -20.96 -15.95 -11.94
C ALA A 149 -20.43 -17.20 -12.65
N GLN A 150 -19.15 -17.28 -12.96
CA GLN A 150 -18.57 -18.46 -13.59
C GLN A 150 -18.70 -19.72 -12.74
N SER A 151 -18.62 -19.58 -11.44
CA SER A 151 -18.87 -20.67 -10.48
C SER A 151 -20.30 -21.21 -10.52
N LEU A 152 -21.24 -20.45 -11.10
CA LEU A 152 -22.64 -20.82 -11.29
C LEU A 152 -23.01 -21.19 -12.74
N GLY A 153 -21.99 -21.24 -13.63
CA GLY A 153 -22.18 -21.58 -15.04
C GLY A 153 -22.40 -20.39 -15.97
N SER A 154 -22.40 -19.15 -15.47
CA SER A 154 -22.47 -17.94 -16.27
C SER A 154 -21.16 -17.70 -17.03
N PRO A 155 -21.18 -17.18 -18.27
CA PRO A 155 -19.96 -16.79 -18.99
C PRO A 155 -19.36 -15.43 -18.53
N LEU A 156 -20.00 -14.76 -17.58
CA LEU A 156 -19.60 -13.46 -17.06
C LEU A 156 -18.25 -13.54 -16.34
N ASP A 157 -17.32 -12.69 -16.74
CA ASP A 157 -16.06 -12.41 -16.05
C ASP A 157 -16.23 -11.12 -15.25
N SER A 158 -16.57 -11.25 -13.98
CA SER A 158 -17.12 -10.17 -13.18
C SER A 158 -16.08 -9.13 -12.73
N VAL A 159 -16.33 -7.86 -13.02
CA VAL A 159 -15.61 -6.69 -12.46
C VAL A 159 -16.52 -5.99 -11.48
N VAL A 160 -16.14 -5.91 -10.21
CA VAL A 160 -16.93 -5.28 -9.15
C VAL A 160 -16.19 -4.07 -8.59
N ASN A 161 -16.89 -2.93 -8.50
CA ASN A 161 -16.33 -1.70 -7.91
C ASN A 161 -17.30 -1.12 -6.86
N VAL A 162 -16.73 -0.45 -5.85
CA VAL A 162 -17.47 0.25 -4.80
C VAL A 162 -17.17 1.74 -4.86
N TYR A 163 -18.22 2.55 -4.95
CA TYR A 163 -18.14 4.01 -4.99
C TYR A 163 -18.89 4.65 -3.83
N ASN A 164 -18.42 5.82 -3.39
CA ASN A 164 -19.18 6.67 -2.48
C ASN A 164 -20.22 7.51 -3.25
N GLU A 165 -21.06 8.24 -2.51
CA GLU A 165 -22.15 9.08 -3.06
C GLU A 165 -21.65 10.17 -4.04
N LYS A 166 -20.38 10.57 -3.95
CA LYS A 166 -19.76 11.58 -4.83
C LYS A 166 -19.07 10.95 -6.07
N GLY A 167 -19.23 9.64 -6.29
CA GLY A 167 -18.58 8.93 -7.38
C GLY A 167 -17.10 8.60 -7.15
N GLY A 168 -16.57 8.86 -5.94
CA GLY A 168 -15.20 8.45 -5.59
C GLY A 168 -15.10 6.95 -5.37
N SER A 169 -14.18 6.27 -6.07
CA SER A 169 -13.92 4.84 -5.89
C SER A 169 -13.27 4.56 -4.54
N LEU A 170 -13.79 3.56 -3.81
CA LEU A 170 -13.22 3.05 -2.56
C LEU A 170 -12.35 1.82 -2.79
N SER A 171 -12.86 0.89 -3.59
CA SER A 171 -12.22 -0.39 -3.87
C SER A 171 -12.83 -1.01 -5.12
N GLY A 172 -12.15 -1.99 -5.68
CA GLY A 172 -12.67 -2.79 -6.79
C GLY A 172 -11.76 -3.99 -7.03
N ASN A 173 -12.29 -4.97 -7.72
CA ASN A 173 -11.60 -6.19 -8.07
C ASN A 173 -12.23 -6.84 -9.30
N ASP A 174 -11.43 -7.52 -10.09
CA ASP A 174 -11.84 -8.31 -11.26
C ASP A 174 -11.62 -9.81 -11.07
N ASP A 175 -10.72 -10.21 -10.14
CA ASP A 175 -10.38 -11.59 -9.85
C ASP A 175 -10.49 -11.91 -8.36
N GLY A 176 -11.08 -13.01 -8.01
CA GLY A 176 -11.08 -13.53 -6.64
C GLY A 176 -9.75 -14.14 -6.24
N GLY A 177 -8.87 -13.38 -5.59
CA GLY A 177 -7.52 -13.75 -5.20
C GLY A 177 -7.25 -15.25 -4.98
N GLY A 178 -6.22 -15.77 -5.62
CA GLY A 178 -5.88 -17.19 -5.70
C GLY A 178 -6.29 -17.79 -7.04
N ARG A 179 -5.51 -18.75 -7.53
CA ARG A 179 -5.65 -19.36 -8.86
C ARG A 179 -7.05 -19.94 -9.13
N ARG A 180 -7.60 -19.65 -10.29
CA ARG A 180 -8.84 -20.13 -10.88
C ARG A 180 -10.13 -19.53 -10.32
N ARG A 181 -10.12 -18.36 -9.72
CA ARG A 181 -11.37 -17.68 -9.37
C ARG A 181 -11.48 -16.43 -10.22
N LEU A 182 -12.17 -16.58 -11.34
CA LEU A 182 -12.56 -15.50 -12.25
C LEU A 182 -13.72 -14.67 -11.68
N ASP A 183 -14.29 -15.08 -10.54
CA ASP A 183 -15.32 -14.32 -9.83
C ASP A 183 -14.65 -13.36 -8.82
N SER A 184 -14.98 -12.09 -8.89
CA SER A 184 -14.44 -11.04 -8.01
C SER A 184 -14.66 -11.35 -6.54
N LYS A 185 -13.61 -11.19 -5.72
CA LYS A 185 -13.70 -11.26 -4.26
C LYS A 185 -12.73 -10.30 -3.58
N PHE A 186 -13.24 -9.42 -2.73
CA PHE A 186 -12.41 -8.47 -1.99
C PHE A 186 -13.09 -7.97 -0.72
N LYS A 187 -12.33 -7.24 0.11
CA LYS A 187 -12.84 -6.56 1.30
C LYS A 187 -12.73 -5.05 1.12
N VAL A 188 -13.71 -4.32 1.68
CA VAL A 188 -13.73 -2.86 1.66
C VAL A 188 -14.11 -2.30 3.02
N ALA A 189 -13.33 -1.32 3.52
CA ALA A 189 -13.65 -0.57 4.73
C ALA A 189 -14.49 0.66 4.38
N ILE A 190 -15.56 0.90 5.15
CA ILE A 190 -16.49 2.01 4.94
C ILE A 190 -16.04 3.22 5.80
N PRO A 191 -15.59 4.32 5.18
CA PRO A 191 -14.98 5.45 5.89
C PRO A 191 -15.99 6.41 6.55
N ALA A 192 -17.26 6.44 6.11
CA ALA A 192 -18.29 7.34 6.60
C ALA A 192 -19.69 6.71 6.47
N ASP A 193 -20.65 7.20 7.24
CA ASP A 193 -22.07 6.89 7.03
C ASP A 193 -22.55 7.48 5.70
N GLY A 194 -23.36 6.72 4.93
CA GLY A 194 -23.93 7.24 3.69
C GLY A 194 -24.40 6.16 2.73
N ASN A 195 -24.80 6.60 1.54
CA ASN A 195 -25.13 5.72 0.43
C ASN A 195 -23.87 5.35 -0.34
N TYR A 196 -23.76 4.08 -0.66
CA TYR A 196 -22.68 3.54 -1.48
C TYR A 196 -23.25 2.87 -2.70
N PHE A 197 -22.46 2.83 -3.75
CA PHE A 197 -22.86 2.32 -5.05
C PHE A 197 -21.92 1.18 -5.42
N ILE A 198 -22.53 0.04 -5.74
CA ILE A 198 -21.81 -1.15 -6.22
C ILE A 198 -22.04 -1.23 -7.72
N ARG A 199 -20.96 -1.27 -8.47
CA ARG A 199 -20.98 -1.46 -9.94
C ARG A 199 -20.53 -2.86 -10.26
N VAL A 200 -21.28 -3.53 -11.15
CA VAL A 200 -20.91 -4.82 -11.74
C VAL A 200 -20.86 -4.67 -13.26
N ALA A 201 -19.88 -5.30 -13.90
CA ALA A 201 -19.72 -5.34 -15.35
C ALA A 201 -18.97 -6.61 -15.79
N ASP A 202 -18.99 -6.93 -17.07
CA ASP A 202 -18.09 -7.95 -17.66
C ASP A 202 -16.71 -7.34 -17.97
N HIS A 203 -15.62 -8.08 -17.70
CA HIS A 203 -14.24 -7.64 -17.93
C HIS A 203 -13.94 -7.34 -19.42
N LEU A 204 -14.59 -8.03 -20.34
CA LEU A 204 -14.41 -7.88 -21.78
C LEU A 204 -15.59 -7.16 -22.46
N ASP A 205 -16.42 -6.43 -21.70
CA ASP A 205 -17.61 -5.72 -22.17
C ASP A 205 -18.59 -6.61 -22.97
N ARG A 206 -18.68 -7.91 -22.64
CA ARG A 206 -19.65 -8.85 -23.19
C ARG A 206 -20.94 -8.80 -22.39
N GLY A 207 -22.00 -9.41 -22.92
CA GLY A 207 -23.28 -9.52 -22.25
C GLY A 207 -24.22 -10.45 -23.00
N GLY A 208 -25.31 -10.81 -22.36
CA GLY A 208 -26.34 -11.68 -22.90
C GLY A 208 -27.27 -12.23 -21.81
N PRO A 209 -28.36 -12.89 -22.17
CA PRO A 209 -29.35 -13.35 -21.21
C PRO A 209 -28.83 -14.38 -20.19
N ASN A 210 -27.71 -15.04 -20.48
CA ASN A 210 -27.04 -16.00 -19.60
C ASN A 210 -25.85 -15.40 -18.81
N TYR A 211 -25.59 -14.08 -18.92
CA TYR A 211 -24.56 -13.37 -18.12
C TYR A 211 -25.11 -13.02 -16.73
N VAL A 212 -25.66 -14.01 -16.06
CA VAL A 212 -26.23 -13.90 -14.72
C VAL A 212 -25.11 -13.79 -13.67
N TYR A 213 -25.33 -12.97 -12.66
CA TYR A 213 -24.46 -12.94 -11.48
C TYR A 213 -25.25 -12.86 -10.18
N ARG A 214 -24.57 -13.24 -9.13
CA ARG A 214 -24.95 -13.03 -7.75
C ARG A 214 -23.76 -12.44 -7.00
N LEU A 215 -23.94 -11.31 -6.33
CA LEU A 215 -22.92 -10.66 -5.52
C LEU A 215 -23.36 -10.66 -4.05
N GLU A 216 -22.69 -11.40 -3.21
CA GLU A 216 -22.97 -11.46 -1.78
C GLU A 216 -22.14 -10.41 -1.03
N LEU A 217 -22.81 -9.56 -0.24
CA LEU A 217 -22.23 -8.56 0.64
C LEU A 217 -22.52 -8.94 2.08
N ILE A 218 -21.48 -9.23 2.84
CA ILE A 218 -21.58 -9.61 4.25
C ILE A 218 -20.57 -8.82 5.08
N ALA A 219 -20.85 -8.65 6.37
CA ALA A 219 -19.81 -8.18 7.28
C ALA A 219 -18.63 -9.15 7.25
N ALA A 220 -17.44 -8.62 7.02
CA ALA A 220 -16.25 -9.47 7.02
C ALA A 220 -16.03 -10.06 8.42
N GLU A 221 -15.79 -11.36 8.48
CA GLU A 221 -15.45 -12.03 9.73
C GLU A 221 -14.20 -11.40 10.35
N PRO A 222 -14.17 -11.23 11.67
CA PRO A 222 -12.99 -10.73 12.33
C PRO A 222 -11.81 -11.67 12.11
N GLU A 223 -10.72 -11.13 11.55
CA GLU A 223 -9.49 -11.88 11.29
C GLU A 223 -8.27 -11.19 11.91
N LEU A 224 -7.37 -11.99 12.44
CA LEU A 224 -6.07 -11.55 12.92
C LEU A 224 -5.01 -12.53 12.43
N TYR A 225 -4.05 -12.03 11.66
CA TYR A 225 -2.88 -12.80 11.27
C TYR A 225 -1.67 -11.89 11.08
N PHE A 226 -0.51 -12.47 10.98
CA PHE A 226 0.71 -11.76 10.61
C PHE A 226 1.51 -12.59 9.61
N ALA A 227 2.32 -11.90 8.81
CA ALA A 227 3.16 -12.51 7.80
C ALA A 227 4.48 -11.74 7.68
N SER A 228 5.55 -12.42 7.34
CA SER A 228 6.75 -11.76 6.82
C SER A 228 6.46 -11.18 5.44
N PRO A 229 7.19 -10.14 4.98
CA PRO A 229 7.07 -9.67 3.61
C PRO A 229 7.23 -10.81 2.61
N GLN A 230 6.41 -10.81 1.57
CA GLN A 230 6.46 -11.83 0.53
C GLN A 230 7.86 -11.91 -0.11
N PHE A 231 8.26 -13.11 -0.50
CA PHE A 231 9.45 -13.33 -1.29
C PHE A 231 9.29 -12.68 -2.67
N THR A 232 10.25 -11.84 -3.05
CA THR A 232 10.37 -11.31 -4.41
C THR A 232 11.64 -11.81 -5.06
N VAL A 233 11.69 -11.84 -6.41
CA VAL A 233 12.81 -12.44 -7.18
C VAL A 233 14.17 -11.91 -6.76
N ASN A 234 14.25 -10.66 -6.34
CA ASN A 234 15.49 -9.96 -6.09
C ASN A 234 15.77 -9.70 -4.61
N ASP A 235 14.87 -10.09 -3.70
CA ASP A 235 14.99 -9.69 -2.31
C ASP A 235 14.28 -10.65 -1.34
N THR A 236 14.82 -10.78 -0.15
CA THR A 236 14.13 -11.04 1.13
C THR A 236 13.73 -12.47 1.49
N HIS A 237 14.23 -13.51 0.80
CA HIS A 237 14.06 -14.87 1.30
C HIS A 237 14.65 -15.07 2.73
N TYR A 238 15.62 -14.26 3.14
CA TYR A 238 16.14 -14.23 4.52
C TYR A 238 15.09 -13.78 5.56
N ARG A 239 13.95 -13.22 5.14
CA ARG A 239 12.87 -12.81 6.03
C ARG A 239 11.87 -13.91 6.34
N GLN A 240 11.91 -15.01 5.59
CA GLN A 240 10.95 -16.12 5.71
C GLN A 240 11.42 -17.23 6.66
N PHE A 241 12.67 -17.18 7.11
CA PHE A 241 13.22 -18.09 8.11
C PHE A 241 14.02 -17.33 9.16
N ILE A 242 14.22 -17.94 10.32
CA ILE A 242 14.94 -17.34 11.44
C ILE A 242 16.18 -18.20 11.69
N ALA A 243 17.36 -17.67 11.39
CA ALA A 243 18.64 -18.32 11.64
C ALA A 243 19.41 -17.54 12.72
N VAL A 244 19.25 -17.94 13.99
CA VAL A 244 19.81 -17.22 15.13
C VAL A 244 21.21 -17.73 15.43
N PRO A 245 22.27 -16.90 15.35
CA PRO A 245 23.61 -17.30 15.76
C PRO A 245 23.68 -17.56 17.26
N LYS A 246 24.46 -18.55 17.69
CA LYS A 246 24.78 -18.75 19.12
C LYS A 246 25.32 -17.47 19.73
N GLY A 247 24.78 -17.07 20.90
CA GLY A 247 25.15 -15.82 21.57
C GLY A 247 24.79 -14.55 20.79
N GLY A 248 24.03 -14.68 19.71
CA GLY A 248 23.63 -13.60 18.81
C GLY A 248 22.12 -13.44 18.68
N ARG A 249 21.71 -12.67 17.65
CA ARG A 249 20.31 -12.32 17.41
C ARG A 249 19.96 -12.39 15.94
N TYR A 250 18.66 -12.55 15.69
CA TYR A 250 18.11 -12.43 14.35
C TYR A 250 16.85 -11.57 14.39
N ALA A 251 16.77 -10.58 13.50
CA ALA A 251 15.62 -9.68 13.41
C ALA A 251 14.92 -9.82 12.06
N THR A 252 13.59 -9.83 12.08
CA THR A 252 12.77 -9.77 10.87
C THR A 252 11.60 -8.82 11.09
N LEU A 253 10.99 -8.37 10.00
CA LEU A 253 9.77 -7.56 10.04
C LEU A 253 8.56 -8.44 9.79
N VAL A 254 7.47 -8.23 10.51
CA VAL A 254 6.17 -8.85 10.20
C VAL A 254 5.09 -7.78 10.02
N ASN A 255 4.22 -8.02 9.05
CA ASN A 255 3.02 -7.22 8.83
C ASN A 255 1.86 -7.87 9.60
N ILE A 256 1.09 -7.06 10.33
CA ILE A 256 -0.05 -7.51 11.12
C ILE A 256 -1.33 -7.05 10.42
N SER A 257 -2.14 -8.02 10.03
CA SER A 257 -3.43 -7.80 9.41
C SER A 257 -4.55 -7.93 10.45
N ARG A 258 -5.36 -6.90 10.56
CA ARG A 258 -6.52 -6.81 11.45
C ARG A 258 -7.75 -6.50 10.63
N VAL A 259 -8.74 -7.38 10.63
CA VAL A 259 -10.03 -7.18 9.97
C VAL A 259 -11.10 -7.22 11.05
N ASN A 260 -11.87 -6.15 11.20
CA ASN A 260 -12.94 -6.01 12.20
C ASN A 260 -12.50 -6.36 13.63
N ILE A 261 -11.23 -6.17 13.94
CA ILE A 261 -10.65 -6.40 15.26
C ILE A 261 -9.63 -5.32 15.59
N GLY A 262 -9.74 -4.74 16.76
CA GLY A 262 -8.81 -3.75 17.32
C GLY A 262 -8.06 -4.29 18.53
N GLY A 263 -7.29 -3.42 19.17
CA GLY A 263 -6.60 -3.71 20.42
C GLY A 263 -5.15 -4.15 20.25
N ASP A 264 -4.49 -4.25 21.40
CA ASP A 264 -3.11 -4.70 21.51
C ASP A 264 -3.05 -6.22 21.64
N PHE A 265 -2.01 -6.82 21.06
CA PHE A 265 -1.79 -8.26 21.12
C PHE A 265 -0.38 -8.57 21.62
N LYS A 266 -0.23 -9.75 22.25
CA LYS A 266 1.07 -10.28 22.68
C LYS A 266 1.49 -11.43 21.78
N PHE A 267 2.75 -11.43 21.38
CA PHE A 267 3.36 -12.59 20.72
C PHE A 267 3.56 -13.73 21.72
N ASP A 268 3.24 -14.94 21.30
CA ASP A 268 3.49 -16.20 22.01
C ASP A 268 4.17 -17.18 21.04
N ALA A 269 5.42 -17.51 21.33
CA ALA A 269 6.24 -18.41 20.52
C ALA A 269 6.65 -19.64 21.36
N LYS A 270 5.70 -20.53 21.61
CA LYS A 270 5.96 -21.79 22.32
C LYS A 270 6.65 -22.81 21.42
N GLY A 271 7.63 -23.52 21.98
CA GLY A 271 8.36 -24.57 21.24
C GLY A 271 9.52 -24.03 20.39
N LEU A 272 10.08 -22.87 20.74
CA LEU A 272 11.35 -22.41 20.17
C LEU A 272 12.47 -23.42 20.46
N PRO A 273 13.51 -23.51 19.61
CA PRO A 273 14.69 -24.31 19.89
C PRO A 273 15.28 -23.99 21.28
N GLN A 274 15.88 -24.98 21.91
CA GLN A 274 16.47 -24.81 23.24
C GLN A 274 17.46 -23.63 23.25
N GLY A 275 17.32 -22.73 24.24
CA GLY A 275 18.15 -21.54 24.40
C GLY A 275 17.75 -20.36 23.51
N VAL A 276 16.71 -20.48 22.67
CA VAL A 276 16.18 -19.37 21.87
C VAL A 276 15.00 -18.69 22.57
N LYS A 277 14.95 -17.35 22.51
CA LYS A 277 13.86 -16.50 23.02
C LYS A 277 13.39 -15.53 21.95
N LEU A 278 12.09 -15.25 21.91
CA LEU A 278 11.51 -14.11 21.20
C LEU A 278 11.48 -12.92 22.16
N LEU A 279 12.18 -11.84 21.81
CA LEU A 279 12.29 -10.63 22.64
C LEU A 279 11.20 -9.60 22.35
N THR A 280 10.50 -9.73 21.21
CA THR A 280 9.35 -8.88 20.86
C THR A 280 8.12 -9.40 21.59
N GLU A 281 7.61 -8.61 22.52
CA GLU A 281 6.45 -9.02 23.34
C GLU A 281 5.13 -8.58 22.73
N MET A 282 5.09 -7.35 22.17
CA MET A 282 3.84 -6.67 21.83
C MET A 282 3.68 -6.37 20.35
N ALA A 283 2.44 -6.45 19.90
CA ALA A 283 1.93 -5.91 18.65
C ALA A 283 0.91 -4.81 18.96
N PRO A 284 1.34 -3.55 19.10
CA PRO A 284 0.46 -2.42 19.43
C PRO A 284 -0.65 -2.22 18.41
N LYS A 285 -1.81 -1.76 18.86
CA LYS A 285 -3.02 -1.55 18.03
C LYS A 285 -2.78 -0.62 16.83
N ASP A 286 -1.92 0.38 17.01
CA ASP A 286 -1.67 1.44 16.02
C ASP A 286 -0.52 1.09 15.06
N LEU A 287 0.09 -0.10 15.19
CA LEU A 287 1.17 -0.55 14.31
C LEU A 287 0.70 -1.65 13.35
N GLY A 288 0.84 -1.39 12.06
CA GLY A 288 0.60 -2.37 10.98
C GLY A 288 1.79 -3.32 10.76
N ASN A 289 2.98 -2.96 11.26
CA ASN A 289 4.16 -3.81 11.19
C ASN A 289 5.02 -3.67 12.44
N VAL A 290 5.70 -4.77 12.81
CA VAL A 290 6.46 -4.88 14.05
C VAL A 290 7.73 -5.70 13.79
N PRO A 291 8.91 -5.26 14.31
CA PRO A 291 10.12 -6.07 14.24
C PRO A 291 10.04 -7.24 15.23
N LEU A 292 10.26 -8.46 14.77
CA LEU A 292 10.49 -9.61 15.63
C LEU A 292 11.99 -9.79 15.84
N LEU A 293 12.43 -9.86 17.10
CA LEU A 293 13.81 -10.07 17.49
C LEU A 293 13.93 -11.37 18.28
N PHE A 294 14.72 -12.30 17.75
CA PHE A 294 15.06 -13.57 18.38
C PHE A 294 16.49 -13.51 18.92
N GLU A 295 16.72 -14.14 20.06
CA GLU A 295 18.04 -14.24 20.70
C GLU A 295 18.33 -15.69 21.04
N ALA A 296 19.53 -16.15 20.74
CA ALA A 296 20.01 -17.45 21.19
C ALA A 296 21.08 -17.31 22.29
N ALA A 297 21.02 -18.17 23.29
CA ALA A 297 22.07 -18.26 24.31
C ALA A 297 23.39 -18.71 23.69
N ALA A 298 24.51 -18.36 24.30
CA ALA A 298 25.84 -18.72 23.77
C ALA A 298 26.08 -20.24 23.74
N ASP A 299 25.44 -20.97 24.66
CA ASP A 299 25.50 -22.43 24.78
C ASP A 299 24.32 -23.15 24.10
N ALA A 300 23.45 -22.42 23.39
CA ALA A 300 22.32 -23.02 22.68
C ALA A 300 22.79 -24.13 21.72
N PRO A 301 22.19 -25.34 21.74
CA PRO A 301 22.57 -26.39 20.82
C PRO A 301 22.19 -26.05 19.39
N LEU A 302 23.00 -26.47 18.40
CA LEU A 302 22.62 -26.40 17.00
C LEU A 302 21.38 -27.25 16.74
N GLY A 303 20.46 -26.74 15.96
CA GLY A 303 19.22 -27.44 15.67
C GLY A 303 18.17 -26.50 15.07
N HIS A 304 17.03 -27.06 14.71
CA HIS A 304 15.94 -26.30 14.11
C HIS A 304 14.60 -26.85 14.55
N GLN A 305 13.59 -25.98 14.48
CA GLN A 305 12.17 -26.34 14.69
C GLN A 305 11.27 -25.43 13.86
N THR A 306 10.10 -25.93 13.49
CA THR A 306 9.01 -25.12 12.97
C THR A 306 8.06 -24.77 14.11
N VAL A 307 7.91 -23.49 14.40
CA VAL A 307 7.30 -22.97 15.62
C VAL A 307 5.98 -22.28 15.31
N PRO A 308 4.87 -22.68 15.96
CA PRO A 308 3.62 -21.94 15.87
C PRO A 308 3.75 -20.65 16.72
N VAL A 309 3.89 -19.51 16.04
CA VAL A 309 3.86 -18.20 16.71
C VAL A 309 2.44 -17.66 16.65
N LYS A 310 1.93 -17.20 17.79
CA LYS A 310 0.56 -16.68 17.96
C LYS A 310 0.55 -15.24 18.41
N LEU A 311 -0.55 -14.56 18.11
CA LEU A 311 -0.92 -13.24 18.67
C LEU A 311 -2.12 -13.43 19.60
N ASN A 312 -1.89 -13.33 20.91
CA ASN A 312 -2.93 -13.43 21.91
C ASN A 312 -3.44 -12.02 22.29
N PRO A 313 -4.75 -11.80 22.42
CA PRO A 313 -5.28 -10.51 22.81
C PRO A 313 -4.84 -10.12 24.23
N VAL A 314 -4.59 -8.82 24.43
CA VAL A 314 -4.35 -8.26 25.77
C VAL A 314 -5.69 -8.07 26.50
N ASP A 315 -6.73 -7.66 25.78
CA ASP A 315 -8.10 -7.57 26.31
C ASP A 315 -8.70 -8.97 26.46
N PRO A 316 -9.08 -9.40 27.67
CA PRO A 316 -9.65 -10.74 27.92
C PRO A 316 -11.03 -10.95 27.28
N ASN A 317 -11.71 -9.88 26.88
CA ASN A 317 -13.00 -9.96 26.18
C ASN A 317 -12.84 -10.32 24.70
N THR A 318 -11.69 -10.08 24.13
CA THR A 318 -11.36 -10.47 22.75
C THR A 318 -11.05 -11.95 22.69
N LYS A 319 -11.81 -12.71 21.88
CA LYS A 319 -11.67 -14.18 21.78
C LYS A 319 -10.81 -14.65 20.60
N ILE A 320 -10.40 -13.73 19.73
CA ILE A 320 -9.66 -14.04 18.50
C ILE A 320 -8.17 -14.08 18.80
N THR A 321 -7.53 -15.17 18.39
CA THR A 321 -6.08 -15.35 18.42
C THR A 321 -5.55 -15.33 17.00
N GLY A 322 -4.55 -14.49 16.74
CA GLY A 322 -3.85 -14.42 15.47
C GLY A 322 -2.79 -15.50 15.33
N LYS A 323 -2.47 -15.84 14.09
CA LYS A 323 -1.42 -16.79 13.74
C LYS A 323 -0.59 -16.30 12.56
N LEU A 324 0.55 -16.93 12.33
CA LEU A 324 1.32 -16.73 11.11
C LEU A 324 0.48 -17.23 9.92
N ARG A 325 0.52 -16.47 8.83
CA ARG A 325 -0.04 -16.83 7.53
C ARG A 325 0.98 -16.47 6.47
N GLN A 326 1.98 -17.32 6.30
CA GLN A 326 3.06 -17.09 5.35
C GLN A 326 2.77 -17.78 4.03
N GLU A 327 2.72 -17.00 2.95
CA GLU A 327 2.61 -17.53 1.60
C GLU A 327 3.99 -17.85 1.03
N PHE A 328 4.13 -19.04 0.44
CA PHE A 328 5.32 -19.49 -0.26
C PHE A 328 4.97 -19.80 -1.72
N ASP A 329 5.73 -19.23 -2.63
CA ASP A 329 5.61 -19.52 -4.05
C ASP A 329 6.24 -20.89 -4.35
N ILE A 330 5.42 -21.89 -4.64
CA ILE A 330 5.88 -23.25 -4.94
C ILE A 330 6.20 -23.41 -6.42
N VAL A 331 5.34 -22.87 -7.31
CA VAL A 331 5.57 -22.91 -8.75
C VAL A 331 5.56 -21.50 -9.29
N ARG A 332 6.66 -21.13 -9.93
CA ARG A 332 6.86 -19.79 -10.48
C ARG A 332 7.47 -19.87 -11.87
N ASN A 333 7.02 -19.02 -12.79
CA ASN A 333 7.63 -18.85 -14.10
C ASN A 333 7.84 -17.34 -14.35
N GLY A 334 9.10 -16.92 -14.31
CA GLY A 334 9.44 -15.50 -14.34
C GLY A 334 8.80 -14.76 -13.17
N ASN A 335 7.99 -13.73 -13.46
CA ASN A 335 7.27 -12.95 -12.46
C ASN A 335 5.85 -13.48 -12.18
N VAL A 336 5.44 -14.56 -12.85
CA VAL A 336 4.11 -15.16 -12.64
C VAL A 336 4.22 -16.31 -11.65
N VAL A 337 3.42 -16.21 -10.58
CA VAL A 337 3.30 -17.28 -9.58
C VAL A 337 2.15 -18.18 -9.99
N TYR A 338 2.38 -19.47 -10.13
CA TYR A 338 1.37 -20.47 -10.53
C TYR A 338 0.82 -21.29 -9.38
N TYR A 339 1.53 -21.40 -8.29
CA TYR A 339 1.10 -22.13 -7.11
C TYR A 339 1.77 -21.58 -5.86
N THR A 340 0.96 -21.27 -4.85
CA THR A 340 1.39 -20.87 -3.51
C THR A 340 0.85 -21.84 -2.48
N GLU A 341 1.59 -22.00 -1.39
CA GLU A 341 1.17 -22.70 -0.19
C GLU A 341 1.19 -21.74 0.99
N ILE A 342 0.30 -21.94 1.95
CA ILE A 342 0.21 -21.13 3.16
C ILE A 342 0.69 -21.95 4.34
N GLU A 343 1.75 -21.45 5.00
CA GLU A 343 2.29 -22.04 6.22
C GLU A 343 1.92 -21.21 7.45
N ASP A 344 1.60 -21.86 8.55
CA ASP A 344 1.27 -21.24 9.82
C ASP A 344 2.33 -21.42 10.91
N LYS A 345 3.49 -21.98 10.54
CA LYS A 345 4.65 -22.18 11.43
C LYS A 345 5.88 -21.48 10.90
N LEU A 346 6.64 -20.88 11.80
CA LEU A 346 7.87 -20.16 11.49
C LEU A 346 9.07 -21.12 11.62
N PRO A 347 9.89 -21.33 10.57
CA PRO A 347 11.13 -22.10 10.69
C PRO A 347 12.15 -21.30 11.49
N VAL A 348 12.64 -21.86 12.59
CA VAL A 348 13.64 -21.25 13.48
C VAL A 348 14.80 -22.22 13.66
N ALA A 349 16.01 -21.75 13.42
CA ALA A 349 17.25 -22.53 13.57
C ALA A 349 18.25 -21.79 14.46
N VAL A 350 19.01 -22.55 15.24
CA VAL A 350 20.24 -22.10 15.89
C VAL A 350 21.42 -22.51 15.01
N ILE A 351 22.22 -21.52 14.64
CA ILE A 351 23.42 -21.70 13.80
C ILE A 351 24.69 -21.37 14.56
N ASP A 352 25.83 -21.61 13.96
CA ASP A 352 27.11 -21.25 14.56
C ASP A 352 27.22 -19.76 14.86
N GLU A 353 28.08 -19.44 15.83
CA GLU A 353 28.30 -18.08 16.29
C GLU A 353 28.81 -17.14 15.17
N ALA A 354 28.19 -15.99 15.02
CA ALA A 354 28.64 -14.99 14.05
C ALA A 354 30.02 -14.40 14.41
N PRO A 355 30.87 -14.05 13.41
CA PRO A 355 32.18 -13.47 13.65
C PRO A 355 32.14 -12.00 14.06
N TYR A 356 30.95 -11.43 14.21
CA TYR A 356 30.74 -10.05 14.65
C TYR A 356 29.46 -9.91 15.47
N SER A 357 29.36 -8.85 16.24
CA SER A 357 28.11 -8.41 16.87
C SER A 357 27.87 -6.94 16.57
N LEU A 358 26.59 -6.53 16.59
CA LEU A 358 26.16 -5.16 16.38
C LEU A 358 25.51 -4.60 17.64
N SER A 359 25.67 -3.27 17.84
CA SER A 359 24.92 -2.50 18.81
C SER A 359 24.58 -1.13 18.24
N ILE A 360 23.45 -0.57 18.68
CA ILE A 360 23.07 0.81 18.41
C ILE A 360 23.45 1.63 19.65
N GLU A 361 24.22 2.70 19.47
CA GLU A 361 24.47 3.65 20.58
C GLU A 361 23.14 4.34 20.93
N LYS A 362 22.74 4.25 22.22
CA LYS A 362 21.50 4.87 22.67
C LYS A 362 21.57 6.38 22.53
N PRO A 363 20.66 7.01 21.76
CA PRO A 363 20.61 8.45 21.66
C PRO A 363 20.37 9.12 23.02
N THR A 364 21.07 10.21 23.28
CA THR A 364 20.91 10.97 24.52
C THR A 364 19.79 12.01 24.45
N VAL A 365 19.31 12.30 23.23
CA VAL A 365 18.23 13.25 22.96
C VAL A 365 17.15 12.59 22.12
N PRO A 366 15.87 13.01 22.20
CA PRO A 366 14.82 12.49 21.37
C PRO A 366 14.92 12.99 19.92
N LEU A 367 14.40 12.21 18.97
CA LEU A 367 14.11 12.66 17.62
C LEU A 367 12.82 13.50 17.64
N VAL A 368 12.92 14.76 17.21
CA VAL A 368 11.80 15.70 17.22
C VAL A 368 11.07 15.71 15.87
N ALA A 369 9.79 16.02 15.88
CA ALA A 369 9.02 16.22 14.64
C ALA A 369 9.68 17.29 13.76
N ASN A 370 9.75 17.05 12.44
CA ASN A 370 10.50 17.83 11.46
C ASN A 370 12.01 17.94 11.77
N GLY A 371 12.53 17.01 12.56
CA GLY A 371 13.93 17.00 12.95
C GLY A 371 14.74 15.86 12.34
N VAL A 372 16.00 15.81 12.71
CA VAL A 372 16.95 14.76 12.32
C VAL A 372 17.71 14.26 13.53
N LEU A 373 18.10 12.98 13.49
CA LEU A 373 18.90 12.34 14.52
C LEU A 373 19.85 11.33 13.89
N ASP A 374 21.11 11.40 14.23
CA ASP A 374 22.09 10.40 13.80
C ASP A 374 22.05 9.19 14.74
N LEU A 375 21.72 8.03 14.19
CA LEU A 375 21.69 6.76 14.90
C LEU A 375 22.96 5.98 14.57
N LYS A 376 23.89 5.97 15.49
CA LYS A 376 25.19 5.31 15.32
C LYS A 376 25.09 3.83 15.62
N VAL A 377 25.56 3.00 14.68
CA VAL A 377 25.68 1.56 14.79
C VAL A 377 27.15 1.18 14.93
N VAL A 378 27.45 0.36 15.92
CA VAL A 378 28.82 -0.09 16.21
C VAL A 378 28.90 -1.61 16.06
N ALA A 379 29.95 -2.06 15.35
CA ALA A 379 30.30 -3.47 15.20
C ALA A 379 31.46 -3.84 16.13
N LYS A 380 31.31 -4.94 16.86
CA LYS A 380 32.43 -5.62 17.54
C LYS A 380 32.79 -6.85 16.75
N ARG A 381 34.02 -6.92 16.24
CA ARG A 381 34.54 -8.00 15.40
C ARG A 381 35.33 -9.00 16.23
N LYS A 382 35.26 -10.29 15.89
CA LYS A 382 36.19 -11.29 16.40
C LYS A 382 37.57 -11.08 15.80
N GLU A 383 38.57 -11.60 16.46
CA GLU A 383 39.96 -11.54 16.00
C GLU A 383 40.10 -12.11 14.57
N GLY A 384 40.82 -11.39 13.72
CA GLY A 384 41.02 -11.75 12.32
C GLY A 384 39.86 -11.43 11.38
N PHE A 385 38.67 -11.12 11.86
CA PHE A 385 37.52 -10.81 11.02
C PHE A 385 37.48 -9.33 10.61
N LYS A 386 37.62 -9.04 9.28
CA LYS A 386 37.72 -7.67 8.75
C LYS A 386 36.67 -7.34 7.67
N ASN A 387 35.91 -8.35 7.18
CA ASN A 387 35.00 -8.18 6.05
C ASN A 387 34.02 -7.01 6.26
N ALA A 388 33.63 -6.36 5.16
CA ALA A 388 32.56 -5.36 5.20
C ALA A 388 31.26 -5.96 5.72
N ILE A 389 30.48 -5.18 6.47
CA ILE A 389 29.19 -5.58 7.03
C ILE A 389 28.11 -4.70 6.42
N ARG A 390 27.17 -5.26 5.66
CA ARG A 390 25.96 -4.57 5.25
C ARG A 390 25.00 -4.54 6.46
N VAL A 391 24.45 -3.40 6.75
CA VAL A 391 23.57 -3.19 7.90
C VAL A 391 22.23 -2.70 7.43
N PHE A 392 21.16 -3.40 7.76
CA PHE A 392 19.79 -3.09 7.37
C PHE A 392 19.02 -2.50 8.54
N MET A 393 18.29 -1.42 8.31
CA MET A 393 17.30 -0.91 9.24
C MET A 393 16.03 -1.76 9.11
N ILE A 394 15.73 -2.58 10.11
CA ILE A 394 14.60 -3.53 10.05
C ILE A 394 13.26 -2.81 10.11
N TRP A 395 13.15 -1.78 10.95
CA TRP A 395 11.91 -1.05 11.17
C TRP A 395 12.18 0.41 11.54
N LYS A 396 11.21 1.26 11.26
CA LYS A 396 11.20 2.68 11.60
C LYS A 396 9.86 3.04 12.23
N SER A 397 9.89 3.86 13.28
CA SER A 397 8.66 4.34 13.92
C SER A 397 7.81 5.20 12.97
N PRO A 398 6.51 5.33 13.21
CA PRO A 398 5.63 6.15 12.39
C PRO A 398 6.17 7.57 12.20
N GLY A 399 6.12 8.06 10.96
CA GLY A 399 6.61 9.40 10.61
C GLY A 399 8.14 9.53 10.48
N VAL A 400 8.90 8.45 10.69
CA VAL A 400 10.36 8.45 10.58
C VAL A 400 10.81 7.73 9.31
N SER A 401 11.76 8.32 8.61
CA SER A 401 12.44 7.75 7.44
C SER A 401 13.95 7.74 7.61
N CYS A 402 14.63 6.83 6.93
CA CYS A 402 16.08 6.79 6.76
C CYS A 402 16.42 5.90 5.57
N LEU A 403 17.69 5.85 5.17
CA LEU A 403 18.16 4.83 4.24
C LEU A 403 17.87 3.43 4.80
N GLY A 404 17.47 2.51 3.93
CA GLY A 404 17.16 1.13 4.32
C GLY A 404 18.39 0.33 4.72
N GLU A 405 19.56 0.69 4.19
CA GLU A 405 20.84 0.02 4.46
C GLU A 405 22.00 0.99 4.52
N GLN A 406 23.05 0.58 5.25
CA GLN A 406 24.36 1.21 5.35
C GLN A 406 25.43 0.12 5.30
N THR A 407 26.69 0.49 5.07
CA THR A 407 27.80 -0.44 5.09
C THR A 407 28.85 0.01 6.09
N ILE A 408 29.21 -0.88 7.01
CA ILE A 408 30.45 -0.74 7.79
C ILE A 408 31.55 -1.30 6.92
N ALA A 409 32.43 -0.44 6.42
CA ALA A 409 33.50 -0.82 5.50
C ALA A 409 34.47 -1.84 6.12
N GLU A 410 35.24 -2.50 5.27
CA GLU A 410 36.29 -3.44 5.71
C GLU A 410 37.23 -2.77 6.73
N GLY A 411 37.46 -3.44 7.85
CA GLY A 411 38.30 -2.97 8.93
C GLY A 411 37.72 -1.79 9.74
N GLN A 412 36.61 -1.20 9.34
CA GLN A 412 35.90 -0.19 10.12
C GLN A 412 34.90 -0.82 11.10
N ASN A 413 34.49 -0.05 12.11
CA ASN A 413 33.63 -0.56 13.18
C ASN A 413 32.32 0.20 13.36
N GLU A 414 31.99 1.16 12.51
CA GLU A 414 30.77 1.95 12.68
C GLU A 414 30.16 2.41 11.36
N CYS A 415 28.84 2.64 11.40
CA CYS A 415 28.10 3.38 10.39
C CYS A 415 27.00 4.21 11.05
N VAL A 416 26.41 5.15 10.32
CA VAL A 416 25.39 6.05 10.83
C VAL A 416 24.15 5.99 9.94
N PHE A 417 22.98 5.82 10.57
CA PHE A 417 21.69 6.04 9.94
C PHE A 417 21.17 7.43 10.31
N ASN A 418 21.03 8.29 9.33
CA ASN A 418 20.43 9.61 9.54
C ASN A 418 18.90 9.43 9.56
N LEU A 419 18.30 9.47 10.74
CA LEU A 419 16.85 9.44 10.92
C LEU A 419 16.27 10.81 10.60
N ASP A 420 15.21 10.82 9.80
CA ASP A 420 14.50 12.01 9.34
C ASP A 420 13.04 11.89 9.77
N ALA A 421 12.57 12.80 10.62
CA ALA A 421 11.23 12.85 11.13
C ALA A 421 10.37 13.86 10.36
N ASN A 422 9.17 13.48 9.96
CA ASN A 422 8.18 14.40 9.40
C ASN A 422 7.31 15.05 10.51
N ALA A 423 6.35 15.87 10.11
CA ALA A 423 5.46 16.58 11.05
C ALA A 423 4.49 15.65 11.82
N ALA A 424 4.28 14.40 11.35
CA ALA A 424 3.37 13.46 11.99
C ALA A 424 3.97 12.72 13.19
N VAL A 425 5.28 12.93 13.47
CA VAL A 425 5.93 12.31 14.64
C VAL A 425 5.35 12.88 15.93
N THR A 426 4.99 11.98 16.84
CA THR A 426 4.42 12.28 18.16
C THR A 426 5.33 11.77 19.28
N ASP A 427 4.99 12.11 20.51
CA ASP A 427 5.69 11.60 21.69
C ASP A 427 5.59 10.05 21.75
N GLY A 428 6.73 9.39 21.89
CA GLY A 428 6.78 7.93 21.92
C GLY A 428 8.16 7.38 22.28
N LYS A 429 8.21 6.07 22.59
CA LYS A 429 9.43 5.30 22.83
C LYS A 429 9.38 4.06 21.97
N TRP A 430 10.40 3.86 21.15
CA TRP A 430 10.42 2.87 20.09
C TRP A 430 11.66 2.00 20.17
N ASN A 431 11.49 0.70 20.05
CA ASN A 431 12.59 -0.25 20.02
C ASN A 431 13.13 -0.44 18.60
N TYR A 432 14.31 0.10 18.35
CA TYR A 432 15.03 -0.03 17.09
C TYR A 432 16.00 -1.21 17.14
N THR A 433 16.13 -1.91 16.03
CA THR A 433 17.16 -2.93 15.81
C THR A 433 17.62 -2.89 14.35
N VAL A 434 18.87 -3.26 14.13
CA VAL A 434 19.47 -3.41 12.81
C VAL A 434 19.94 -4.84 12.61
N MET A 435 19.93 -5.31 11.35
CA MET A 435 20.47 -6.61 10.96
C MET A 435 21.75 -6.41 10.17
N GLY A 436 22.83 -7.04 10.59
CA GLY A 436 24.06 -7.15 9.80
C GLY A 436 24.04 -8.36 8.89
N GLU A 437 24.62 -8.23 7.70
CA GLU A 437 24.86 -9.29 6.74
C GLU A 437 26.32 -9.27 6.29
N VAL A 438 26.95 -10.43 6.27
CA VAL A 438 28.30 -10.60 5.74
C VAL A 438 28.32 -11.73 4.76
N ASP A 439 28.96 -11.55 3.61
CA ASP A 439 29.25 -12.63 2.68
C ASP A 439 30.47 -13.41 3.17
N ALA A 440 30.27 -14.69 3.45
CA ALA A 440 31.32 -15.62 3.88
C ALA A 440 31.91 -16.44 2.72
N GLY A 441 31.58 -16.13 1.47
CA GLY A 441 32.05 -16.81 0.26
C GLY A 441 31.24 -18.07 -0.09
N ASN A 442 30.76 -18.83 0.90
CA ASN A 442 29.90 -20.00 0.74
C ASN A 442 28.48 -19.79 1.29
N GLY A 443 28.15 -18.57 1.67
CA GLY A 443 26.86 -18.20 2.23
C GLY A 443 26.91 -16.87 2.95
N ARG A 444 25.78 -16.46 3.51
CA ARG A 444 25.63 -15.19 4.22
C ARG A 444 25.43 -15.44 5.72
N ILE A 445 26.09 -14.64 6.53
CA ILE A 445 25.99 -14.67 7.98
C ILE A 445 25.23 -13.44 8.43
N TYR A 446 24.14 -13.65 9.15
CA TYR A 446 23.30 -12.61 9.71
C TYR A 446 23.47 -12.51 11.22
N ASN A 447 23.52 -11.30 11.75
CA ASN A 447 23.46 -11.06 13.19
C ASN A 447 22.83 -9.69 13.47
N ALA A 448 21.81 -9.64 14.33
CA ALA A 448 21.10 -8.43 14.67
C ALA A 448 21.67 -7.75 15.93
N SER A 449 21.43 -6.45 16.06
CA SER A 449 21.66 -5.72 17.32
C SER A 449 20.59 -6.06 18.35
N PRO A 450 20.83 -5.89 19.67
CA PRO A 450 19.77 -5.81 20.65
C PRO A 450 18.83 -4.64 20.33
N PHE A 451 17.63 -4.65 20.92
CA PHE A 451 16.77 -3.48 20.89
C PHE A 451 17.44 -2.29 21.60
N THR A 452 17.33 -1.13 20.97
CA THR A 452 17.73 0.16 21.55
C THR A 452 16.55 1.10 21.51
N GLU A 453 16.22 1.70 22.64
CA GLU A 453 15.13 2.68 22.75
C GLU A 453 15.52 3.99 22.08
N VAL A 454 14.72 4.43 21.12
CA VAL A 454 14.77 5.77 20.53
C VAL A 454 13.50 6.51 20.91
N ALA A 455 13.64 7.61 21.63
CA ALA A 455 12.53 8.46 21.98
C ALA A 455 12.17 9.41 20.83
N THR A 456 10.88 9.64 20.61
CA THR A 456 10.39 10.68 19.70
C THR A 456 9.57 11.69 20.46
N THR A 457 9.50 12.93 19.95
CA THR A 457 8.68 13.99 20.57
C THR A 457 8.20 14.99 19.52
N THR A 458 7.17 15.73 19.84
CA THR A 458 6.71 16.86 19.04
C THR A 458 7.75 17.96 19.00
N ALA A 459 7.72 18.82 17.98
CA ALA A 459 8.69 19.92 17.82
C ALA A 459 8.60 20.95 18.95
N HIS A 460 9.72 21.59 19.29
CA HIS A 460 9.75 22.74 20.21
C HIS A 460 9.20 24.01 19.55
N LEU A 461 9.45 24.17 18.25
CA LEU A 461 9.01 25.34 17.49
C LEU A 461 8.74 24.95 16.02
N THR A 462 7.96 25.78 15.35
CA THR A 462 7.69 25.68 13.92
C THR A 462 7.75 27.07 13.27
N ALA A 463 7.82 27.11 11.95
CA ALA A 463 7.69 28.33 11.17
C ALA A 463 7.14 27.98 9.77
N PRO A 464 6.27 28.82 9.19
CA PRO A 464 5.89 28.71 7.79
C PRO A 464 7.08 29.01 6.89
N ALA A 465 7.00 28.62 5.61
CA ALA A 465 7.99 28.98 4.61
C ALA A 465 8.21 30.49 4.61
N ILE A 466 9.47 30.92 4.58
CA ILE A 466 9.82 32.35 4.46
C ILE A 466 9.30 32.85 3.11
N PRO A 467 8.56 33.98 3.07
CA PRO A 467 8.12 34.60 1.82
C PRO A 467 9.30 34.84 0.88
N LEU A 468 9.03 34.81 -0.43
CA LEU A 468 10.06 35.04 -1.44
C LEU A 468 10.83 36.34 -1.18
N VAL A 469 12.13 36.20 -0.93
CA VAL A 469 13.06 37.33 -0.80
C VAL A 469 13.85 37.44 -2.10
N ALA A 470 13.97 38.67 -2.61
CA ALA A 470 14.80 38.97 -3.77
C ALA A 470 16.04 39.74 -3.34
N VAL A 471 17.19 39.38 -3.91
CA VAL A 471 18.46 40.07 -3.69
C VAL A 471 19.19 40.20 -5.02
N GLU A 472 19.79 41.40 -5.28
CA GLU A 472 20.64 41.59 -6.45
C GLU A 472 22.01 40.93 -6.24
N GLN A 473 22.56 40.32 -7.29
CA GLN A 473 23.89 39.72 -7.28
C GLN A 473 24.94 40.71 -6.77
N GLY A 474 25.80 40.29 -5.84
CA GLY A 474 26.79 41.14 -5.17
C GLY A 474 26.23 42.08 -4.10
N LYS A 475 24.93 41.95 -3.73
CA LYS A 475 24.28 42.77 -2.69
C LYS A 475 23.88 41.94 -1.49
N GLU A 476 23.35 42.62 -0.48
CA GLU A 476 22.82 42.04 0.76
C GLU A 476 21.30 42.21 0.82
N SER A 477 20.62 41.28 1.51
CA SER A 477 19.19 41.33 1.81
C SER A 477 18.92 40.65 3.17
N ILE A 478 17.69 40.69 3.65
CA ILE A 478 17.30 40.06 4.90
C ILE A 478 16.14 39.10 4.64
N MET A 479 16.27 37.85 5.11
CA MET A 479 15.20 36.86 5.20
C MET A 479 14.67 36.86 6.63
N VAL A 480 13.35 36.91 6.81
CA VAL A 480 12.71 36.90 8.13
C VAL A 480 11.81 35.71 8.27
N ALA A 481 12.05 34.86 9.27
CA ALA A 481 11.19 33.75 9.64
C ALA A 481 10.35 34.12 10.89
N LYS A 482 9.04 33.94 10.81
CA LYS A 482 8.13 34.03 11.96
C LYS A 482 8.09 32.71 12.69
N LEU A 483 8.33 32.74 13.99
CA LEU A 483 8.43 31.57 14.84
C LEU A 483 7.16 31.36 15.64
N GLU A 484 6.70 30.12 15.70
CA GLU A 484 5.66 29.66 16.60
C GLU A 484 6.26 28.65 17.58
N HIS A 485 6.21 28.97 18.88
CA HIS A 485 6.70 28.10 19.94
C HIS A 485 5.62 27.11 20.36
N LEU A 486 5.92 25.82 20.25
CA LEU A 486 5.03 24.71 20.61
C LEU A 486 5.34 24.15 22.00
N LYS A 487 6.63 24.07 22.33
CA LYS A 487 7.13 23.66 23.65
C LYS A 487 8.25 24.62 24.12
N PRO A 488 8.30 24.96 25.40
CA PRO A 488 9.39 25.80 25.91
C PRO A 488 10.73 25.04 25.84
N PHE A 489 11.80 25.79 25.71
CA PHE A 489 13.19 25.32 25.87
C PHE A 489 13.98 26.37 26.62
N GLU A 490 15.06 25.94 27.27
CA GLU A 490 15.93 26.84 28.02
C GLU A 490 17.22 27.14 27.24
N GLY A 491 17.78 28.34 27.49
CA GLY A 491 18.98 28.77 26.82
C GLY A 491 18.77 29.37 25.43
N LYS A 492 19.81 29.36 24.62
CA LYS A 492 19.83 29.92 23.26
C LYS A 492 19.93 28.77 22.25
N ALA A 493 19.01 28.75 21.30
CA ALA A 493 19.06 27.86 20.14
C ALA A 493 19.72 28.57 18.96
N LYS A 494 20.50 27.82 18.16
CA LYS A 494 21.17 28.33 16.95
C LYS A 494 20.28 28.08 15.75
N ALA A 495 19.95 29.14 15.00
CA ALA A 495 19.14 29.06 13.76
C ALA A 495 20.02 29.39 12.55
N GLN A 496 19.92 28.59 11.48
CA GLN A 496 20.69 28.77 10.24
C GLN A 496 19.87 28.39 9.03
N VAL A 497 19.85 29.23 8.00
CA VAL A 497 19.25 28.91 6.70
C VAL A 497 20.19 27.99 5.92
N LEU A 498 19.66 26.89 5.42
CA LEU A 498 20.38 25.89 4.62
C LEU A 498 19.72 25.68 3.26
N GLY A 499 20.47 25.04 2.34
CA GLY A 499 20.00 24.75 0.97
C GLY A 499 20.42 25.81 -0.05
N VAL A 500 21.24 26.77 0.32
CA VAL A 500 21.82 27.77 -0.61
C VAL A 500 23.15 27.28 -1.18
N PRO A 501 23.52 27.69 -2.43
CA PRO A 501 24.86 27.48 -2.97
C PRO A 501 25.96 28.16 -2.13
N ASP A 502 27.20 27.62 -2.14
CA ASP A 502 28.35 28.10 -1.36
C ASP A 502 28.72 29.56 -1.64
N THR A 503 28.32 30.10 -2.79
CA THR A 503 28.52 31.50 -3.17
C THR A 503 27.59 32.48 -2.46
N ILE A 504 26.66 31.97 -1.66
CA ILE A 504 25.69 32.73 -0.87
C ILE A 504 25.99 32.49 0.61
N GLN A 505 26.31 33.56 1.32
CA GLN A 505 26.55 33.49 2.76
C GLN A 505 25.31 33.96 3.53
N ILE A 506 24.87 33.16 4.50
CA ILE A 506 23.79 33.54 5.41
C ILE A 506 24.28 33.34 6.84
N GLU A 507 24.30 34.43 7.60
CA GLU A 507 24.76 34.41 8.99
C GLU A 507 23.74 33.64 9.87
N ALA A 508 24.27 32.78 10.76
CA ALA A 508 23.44 32.11 11.76
C ALA A 508 22.94 33.12 12.81
N ALA A 509 21.74 32.91 13.31
CA ALA A 509 21.13 33.72 14.36
C ALA A 509 20.88 32.90 15.63
N GLU A 510 20.85 33.56 16.78
CA GLU A 510 20.43 32.98 18.04
C GLU A 510 18.96 33.31 18.32
N ILE A 511 18.23 32.34 18.85
CA ILE A 511 16.84 32.49 19.26
C ILE A 511 16.65 31.96 20.69
N THR A 512 15.69 32.54 21.40
CA THR A 512 15.28 32.12 22.75
C THR A 512 13.79 31.74 22.71
N LYS A 513 13.27 31.25 23.81
CA LYS A 513 11.83 30.90 23.94
C LYS A 513 10.88 32.10 23.78
N GLU A 514 11.36 33.33 23.87
CA GLU A 514 10.58 34.55 23.67
C GLU A 514 10.70 35.11 22.25
N THR A 515 11.62 34.61 21.42
CA THR A 515 11.85 35.12 20.06
C THR A 515 10.70 34.78 19.15
N LYS A 516 9.97 35.76 18.65
CA LYS A 516 8.83 35.59 17.73
C LYS A 516 9.22 35.67 16.26
N GLU A 517 10.30 36.36 15.95
CA GLU A 517 10.82 36.53 14.60
C GLU A 517 12.34 36.46 14.62
N VAL A 518 12.94 35.84 13.60
CA VAL A 518 14.38 35.78 13.42
C VAL A 518 14.74 36.29 12.04
N SER A 519 15.75 37.15 11.98
CA SER A 519 16.25 37.77 10.75
C SER A 519 17.61 37.17 10.38
N PHE A 520 17.75 36.79 9.10
CA PHE A 520 18.96 36.23 8.53
C PHE A 520 19.53 37.20 7.48
N LYS A 521 20.73 37.65 7.68
CA LYS A 521 21.45 38.50 6.73
C LYS A 521 22.02 37.65 5.60
N VAL A 522 21.54 37.88 4.38
CA VAL A 522 21.93 37.17 3.15
C VAL A 522 22.95 38.03 2.41
N LYS A 523 24.11 37.49 2.09
CA LYS A 523 25.15 38.14 1.27
C LYS A 523 25.39 37.32 0.02
N THR A 524 25.25 37.96 -1.13
CA THR A 524 25.56 37.35 -2.42
C THR A 524 26.88 37.87 -2.97
N THR A 525 27.49 37.13 -3.87
CA THR A 525 28.73 37.53 -4.59
C THR A 525 28.42 37.66 -6.07
N ASP A 526 29.34 38.21 -6.86
CA ASP A 526 29.23 38.30 -8.31
C ASP A 526 29.18 36.95 -9.00
N LYS A 527 29.50 35.86 -8.28
CA LYS A 527 29.43 34.47 -8.75
C LYS A 527 28.17 33.75 -8.30
N SER A 528 27.31 34.37 -7.50
CA SER A 528 26.06 33.75 -7.04
C SER A 528 25.13 33.50 -8.22
N PRO A 529 24.52 32.30 -8.36
CA PRO A 529 23.72 31.95 -9.53
C PRO A 529 22.42 32.78 -9.57
N VAL A 530 22.22 33.50 -10.68
CA VAL A 530 20.99 34.27 -10.93
C VAL A 530 19.81 33.31 -11.10
N GLY A 531 18.65 33.65 -10.50
CA GLY A 531 17.45 32.85 -10.55
C GLY A 531 16.89 32.49 -9.17
N LYS A 532 15.92 31.57 -9.13
CA LYS A 532 15.30 31.09 -7.89
C LYS A 532 16.12 29.95 -7.28
N GLN A 533 16.49 30.10 -6.01
CA GLN A 533 17.04 29.07 -5.15
C GLN A 533 15.89 28.56 -4.26
N GLY A 534 15.36 27.38 -4.57
CA GLY A 534 14.21 26.77 -3.87
C GLY A 534 14.62 25.74 -2.83
N ASN A 535 13.64 25.19 -2.12
CA ASN A 535 13.80 24.14 -1.11
C ASN A 535 14.70 24.54 0.08
N LEU A 536 14.78 25.84 0.37
CA LEU A 536 15.49 26.33 1.55
C LEU A 536 14.70 25.99 2.81
N PHE A 537 15.41 25.82 3.90
CA PHE A 537 14.83 25.62 5.23
C PHE A 537 15.72 26.23 6.30
N VAL A 538 15.15 26.43 7.48
CA VAL A 538 15.91 26.88 8.65
C VAL A 538 16.16 25.66 9.55
N ARG A 539 17.43 25.31 9.75
CA ARG A 539 17.88 24.38 10.78
C ARG A 539 17.93 25.14 12.11
N VAL A 540 17.32 24.57 13.14
CA VAL A 540 17.36 25.11 14.50
C VAL A 540 17.88 24.04 15.45
N ASP A 541 19.01 24.29 16.06
CA ASP A 541 19.64 23.44 17.06
C ASP A 541 19.23 23.94 18.45
N VAL A 542 18.29 23.20 19.09
CA VAL A 542 17.69 23.56 20.38
C VAL A 542 18.40 22.79 21.50
N PRO A 543 18.98 23.46 22.50
CA PRO A 543 19.56 22.78 23.66
C PRO A 543 18.45 22.12 24.50
N VAL A 544 18.68 20.87 24.90
CA VAL A 544 17.81 20.06 25.76
C VAL A 544 18.66 19.28 26.76
N THR A 545 18.04 18.71 27.78
CA THR A 545 18.74 17.81 28.69
C THR A 545 19.33 16.63 27.91
N GLY A 546 20.64 16.44 28.02
CA GLY A 546 21.37 15.36 27.34
C GLY A 546 22.03 15.77 26.01
N GLY A 547 21.81 17.00 25.51
CA GLY A 547 22.45 17.47 24.28
C GLY A 547 21.66 18.51 23.49
N THR A 548 21.57 18.31 22.20
CA THR A 548 20.90 19.24 21.28
C THR A 548 19.96 18.48 20.35
N THR A 549 18.73 18.97 20.20
CA THR A 549 17.79 18.49 19.18
C THR A 549 17.83 19.39 17.96
N THR A 550 17.83 18.80 16.78
CA THR A 550 17.86 19.54 15.50
C THR A 550 16.48 19.53 14.86
N HIS A 551 15.95 20.72 14.60
CA HIS A 551 14.68 20.94 13.92
C HIS A 551 14.91 21.49 12.51
N ARG A 552 13.99 21.22 11.60
CA ARG A 552 13.90 21.86 10.29
C ARG A 552 12.57 22.59 10.20
N ILE A 553 12.61 23.89 10.12
CA ILE A 553 11.43 24.75 10.04
C ILE A 553 11.48 25.60 8.78
N ALA A 554 10.45 26.33 8.47
CA ALA A 554 10.34 27.18 7.27
C ALA A 554 10.68 26.39 5.97
N LEU A 555 10.23 25.14 5.88
CA LEU A 555 10.48 24.26 4.74
C LEU A 555 9.87 24.86 3.45
N GLY A 556 10.58 24.71 2.31
CA GLY A 556 10.14 25.22 1.01
C GLY A 556 10.33 26.73 0.82
N SER A 557 11.11 27.39 1.67
CA SER A 557 11.50 28.79 1.49
C SER A 557 12.25 28.99 0.18
N THR A 558 12.18 30.19 -0.38
CA THR A 558 12.80 30.51 -1.68
C THR A 558 13.51 31.85 -1.62
N LEU A 559 14.75 31.88 -2.15
CA LEU A 559 15.53 33.10 -2.39
C LEU A 559 15.64 33.32 -3.90
N ARG A 560 15.40 34.54 -4.38
CA ARG A 560 15.62 34.91 -5.78
C ARG A 560 16.82 35.83 -5.88
N ILE A 561 17.76 35.50 -6.76
CA ILE A 561 18.91 36.34 -7.07
C ILE A 561 18.67 37.02 -8.41
N ASP A 562 18.59 38.32 -8.42
CA ASP A 562 18.43 39.14 -9.62
C ASP A 562 19.79 39.52 -10.20
N ALA A 563 19.90 39.59 -11.52
CA ALA A 563 21.11 40.09 -12.18
C ALA A 563 21.38 41.55 -11.79
N PRO A 564 22.64 41.99 -11.78
CA PRO A 564 22.97 43.37 -11.49
C PRO A 564 22.21 44.34 -12.43
N ARG A 565 21.58 45.34 -11.87
CA ARG A 565 20.94 46.38 -12.68
C ARG A 565 22.01 47.15 -13.45
N LYS A 566 21.92 47.17 -14.77
CA LYS A 566 22.73 48.09 -15.56
C LYS A 566 22.39 49.51 -15.14
N ALA A 567 23.42 50.29 -14.80
CA ALA A 567 23.21 51.70 -14.50
C ALA A 567 22.45 52.35 -15.68
N PRO A 568 21.45 53.20 -15.40
CA PRO A 568 20.79 53.95 -16.47
C PRO A 568 21.89 54.73 -17.21
N PRO A 569 21.84 54.76 -18.57
CA PRO A 569 22.82 55.57 -19.32
C PRO A 569 22.78 57.02 -18.78
N PRO A 570 23.94 57.70 -18.71
CA PRO A 570 23.97 59.08 -18.25
C PRO A 570 23.03 59.91 -19.13
N PRO A 571 22.34 60.95 -18.56
CA PRO A 571 21.42 61.76 -19.31
C PRO A 571 22.15 62.35 -20.49
N ALA A 572 21.63 62.09 -21.72
CA ALA A 572 22.17 62.65 -22.95
C ALA A 572 22.12 64.18 -22.88
N ALA A 573 23.26 64.80 -23.15
CA ALA A 573 23.32 66.26 -23.27
C ALA A 573 22.25 66.77 -24.25
N PRO A 574 21.65 67.94 -24.03
CA PRO A 574 20.58 68.47 -24.86
C PRO A 574 21.02 68.67 -26.28
N VAL A 575 20.57 67.84 -27.20
CA VAL A 575 20.74 68.02 -28.63
C VAL A 575 19.67 69.01 -29.11
N VAL A 576 20.12 70.13 -29.62
CA VAL A 576 19.28 71.17 -30.27
C VAL A 576 18.60 70.54 -31.48
N ALA A 577 17.26 70.59 -31.49
CA ALA A 577 16.45 69.97 -32.51
C ALA A 577 16.59 70.68 -33.86
N ALA A 578 17.12 69.98 -34.85
CA ALA A 578 16.93 70.35 -36.26
C ALA A 578 15.71 69.59 -36.80
N ALA A 579 14.76 70.32 -37.35
CA ALA A 579 13.49 69.83 -37.89
C ALA A 579 13.74 68.84 -39.03
N LYS A 580 13.10 67.65 -38.98
CA LYS A 580 13.04 66.68 -40.09
C LYS A 580 11.64 66.64 -40.72
N PRO A 581 11.56 66.40 -42.04
CA PRO A 581 10.27 66.37 -42.76
C PRO A 581 9.43 65.14 -42.40
N LYS A 582 8.12 65.30 -42.51
CA LYS A 582 7.12 64.23 -42.36
C LYS A 582 7.33 63.13 -43.38
N GLU A 583 7.51 61.91 -42.95
CA GLU A 583 7.40 60.69 -43.73
C GLU A 583 6.00 60.07 -43.51
N GLU A 584 5.38 59.61 -44.59
CA GLU A 584 4.09 58.92 -44.63
C GLU A 584 4.16 57.51 -44.02
N PRO A 585 3.07 56.98 -43.47
CA PRO A 585 3.10 55.68 -42.80
C PRO A 585 3.15 54.51 -43.75
N LYS A 586 4.16 53.65 -43.58
CA LYS A 586 4.31 52.38 -44.26
C LYS A 586 3.32 51.32 -43.70
N PRO A 587 2.72 50.44 -44.53
CA PRO A 587 1.78 49.44 -44.08
C PRO A 587 2.41 48.41 -43.13
N ALA A 588 1.67 48.03 -42.10
CA ALA A 588 2.09 47.01 -41.09
C ALA A 588 2.28 45.63 -41.73
N ALA A 589 3.40 44.98 -41.41
CA ALA A 589 3.66 43.59 -41.78
C ALA A 589 2.70 42.63 -41.04
N PRO A 590 2.29 41.49 -41.66
CA PRO A 590 1.38 40.53 -41.04
C PRO A 590 2.02 39.90 -39.79
N ALA A 591 1.22 39.77 -38.74
CA ALA A 591 1.63 39.15 -37.47
C ALA A 591 2.02 37.68 -37.70
N ALA A 592 3.12 37.26 -37.08
CA ALA A 592 3.56 35.88 -37.07
C ALA A 592 2.52 34.94 -36.42
N PRO A 593 2.29 33.73 -36.95
CA PRO A 593 1.31 32.80 -36.42
C PRO A 593 1.68 32.39 -34.98
N LYS A 594 0.69 32.36 -34.11
CA LYS A 594 0.83 31.87 -32.74
C LYS A 594 1.29 30.40 -32.73
N PRO A 595 2.20 29.98 -31.84
CA PRO A 595 2.57 28.59 -31.75
C PRO A 595 1.36 27.72 -31.37
N LEU A 596 1.21 26.59 -32.05
CA LEU A 596 0.14 25.63 -31.81
C LEU A 596 0.15 25.12 -30.35
N SER A 597 -1.01 24.96 -29.77
CA SER A 597 -1.17 24.35 -28.47
C SER A 597 -0.76 22.85 -28.51
N ARG A 598 -0.36 22.29 -27.38
CA ARG A 598 0.03 20.87 -27.29
C ARG A 598 -1.05 19.91 -27.82
N LEU A 599 -2.32 20.28 -27.66
CA LEU A 599 -3.46 19.50 -28.16
C LEU A 599 -3.57 19.54 -29.72
N GLU A 600 -3.24 20.67 -30.32
CA GLU A 600 -3.23 20.82 -31.78
C GLU A 600 -2.03 20.10 -32.43
N GLN A 601 -0.87 20.08 -31.76
CA GLN A 601 0.28 19.30 -32.17
C GLN A 601 -0.02 17.78 -32.15
N LEU A 602 -0.65 17.26 -31.11
CA LEU A 602 -1.06 15.85 -31.02
C LEU A 602 -2.10 15.47 -32.08
N ARG A 603 -3.00 16.38 -32.47
CA ARG A 603 -3.97 16.14 -33.56
C ARG A 603 -3.29 16.08 -34.93
N GLN A 604 -2.26 16.88 -35.16
CA GLN A 604 -1.47 16.81 -36.41
C GLN A 604 -0.60 15.55 -36.48
N GLU A 605 -0.01 15.12 -35.38
CA GLU A 605 0.74 13.86 -35.30
C GLU A 605 -0.17 12.63 -35.55
N ALA A 606 -1.40 12.65 -35.01
CA ALA A 606 -2.39 11.59 -35.23
C ALA A 606 -2.94 11.55 -36.68
N ALA A 607 -3.00 12.67 -37.35
CA ALA A 607 -3.46 12.75 -38.74
C ALA A 607 -2.38 12.39 -39.80
N GLY A 608 -1.09 12.47 -39.43
CA GLY A 608 0.06 12.14 -40.28
C GLY A 608 0.48 10.65 -40.29
N GLY A 609 -0.12 9.81 -39.47
CA GLY A 609 0.25 8.40 -39.27
C GLY A 609 -0.50 7.37 -40.13
N LYS A 610 -0.92 7.73 -41.35
CA LYS A 610 -1.40 6.75 -42.34
C LYS A 610 -0.56 6.82 -43.61
N LYS A 611 0.48 6.03 -43.60
CA LYS A 611 1.03 5.39 -44.82
C LYS A 611 1.62 4.03 -44.41
#